data_2e558d466f216b38e5b279f9e378c003
#
_entry.id   2e558d466f216b38e5b279f9e378c003
#
_cell.length_a   1.000
_cell.length_b   1.000
_cell.length_c   1.000
_cell.angle_alpha   90.00
_cell.angle_beta   90.00
_cell.angle_gamma   90.00
#
_symmetry.space_group_name_H-M   'P 1'
#
loop_
_entity.id
_entity.type
_entity.pdbx_description
1 polymer ?
#
loop_
_entity_poly.entity_id
_entity_poly.type
_entity_poly.pdbx_seq_one_letter_code
_entity_poly.pdbx_strand_id
1 'polypeptide(L)'
;MAEQIMQTEYSELMQKSYIDYSMSVITARAVPDVRDGLKPVQRRVLYAMEQLGLNYDKPHRKSARIVGDTMGKYHPHGDSSIYDTLVVLEQDFKKGMALVDGHGNFGSIEGDGAAAMRYTEAKLKKFTQDVYLADLDKNVVDFVPNFDETEKEPVVLPVRVPNLLVNGSEGIAVGMTTSIPTHNLGEVIDAVKACMDNPDITTQELMQYMIGPDFPTGGLVVNKSELLDIYESGIGRIKLRGKIEYEPAAKKGDKDKLVVTEIPYTMIGAGIGKFISDVVELIETKKTQDITDISNESSKEGIRIVLELKKNADVDKLINMLYKKTKLENTFGVNMLAIVDGRPETLGLKQIIKHHIDFQFELATRKYTTLLNKELDNKEIKEGLIRACNIIDLIIEILRGSKNLKMAKECLITGNTEGINFKSERSRKDASKLHFTEKQASAILELRLYKLIGLEIMALEKEYEETLAKIAEYEDILGSRRAMVKVIKKDLDNIKKEYALLRRTVIEDGKEAVFEEQKMVEQEVVFIMDRFGYAKTIDTATYERNKDAAHA
;
A
#
# COMPACT_ATOMS: atom_id res chain seq x y z
N MET A 1 -28.49 -23.47 -40.14
CA MET A 1 -27.79 -22.18 -40.09
C MET A 1 -26.63 -22.26 -41.07
N ALA A 2 -26.53 -21.38 -42.04
CA ALA A 2 -25.41 -21.36 -42.98
C ALA A 2 -24.15 -20.91 -42.20
N GLU A 3 -23.10 -21.72 -42.20
CA GLU A 3 -21.77 -21.31 -41.67
C GLU A 3 -21.23 -20.18 -42.54
N GLN A 4 -21.06 -19.01 -41.93
CA GLN A 4 -20.42 -17.85 -42.56
C GLN A 4 -18.92 -17.95 -42.36
N ILE A 5 -18.18 -18.39 -43.35
CA ILE A 5 -16.71 -18.44 -43.33
C ILE A 5 -16.21 -17.00 -43.53
N MET A 6 -15.66 -16.41 -42.46
CA MET A 6 -14.96 -15.13 -42.54
C MET A 6 -13.48 -15.39 -42.81
N GLN A 7 -12.96 -14.86 -43.92
CA GLN A 7 -11.53 -14.85 -44.18
C GLN A 7 -10.90 -13.62 -43.48
N THR A 8 -9.94 -13.88 -42.62
CA THR A 8 -9.17 -12.81 -41.94
C THR A 8 -7.69 -13.09 -42.15
N GLU A 9 -6.92 -12.05 -42.45
CA GLU A 9 -5.47 -12.19 -42.58
C GLU A 9 -4.85 -12.51 -41.20
N TYR A 10 -3.97 -13.52 -41.16
CA TYR A 10 -3.37 -14.00 -39.90
C TYR A 10 -2.58 -12.90 -39.18
N SER A 11 -1.84 -12.07 -39.93
CA SER A 11 -1.08 -10.95 -39.38
C SER A 11 -1.96 -9.92 -38.67
N GLU A 12 -3.11 -9.55 -39.25
CA GLU A 12 -4.06 -8.61 -38.64
C GLU A 12 -4.72 -9.21 -37.40
N LEU A 13 -5.10 -10.48 -37.43
CA LEU A 13 -5.66 -11.18 -36.28
C LEU A 13 -4.68 -11.25 -35.12
N MET A 14 -3.41 -11.58 -35.41
CA MET A 14 -2.35 -11.64 -34.41
C MET A 14 -2.06 -10.26 -33.80
N GLN A 15 -1.95 -9.21 -34.63
CA GLN A 15 -1.74 -7.85 -34.14
C GLN A 15 -2.86 -7.41 -33.19
N LYS A 16 -4.11 -7.59 -33.62
CA LYS A 16 -5.27 -7.24 -32.80
C LYS A 16 -5.28 -8.00 -31.47
N SER A 17 -5.15 -9.32 -31.53
CA SER A 17 -5.17 -10.18 -30.34
C SER A 17 -3.99 -9.86 -29.39
N TYR A 18 -2.81 -9.52 -29.94
CA TYR A 18 -1.65 -9.13 -29.13
C TYR A 18 -1.85 -7.79 -28.45
N ILE A 19 -2.45 -6.81 -29.13
CA ILE A 19 -2.79 -5.51 -28.56
C ILE A 19 -3.81 -5.68 -27.43
N ASP A 20 -4.88 -6.42 -27.66
CA ASP A 20 -5.93 -6.69 -26.67
C ASP A 20 -5.35 -7.38 -25.43
N TYR A 21 -4.51 -8.39 -25.63
CA TYR A 21 -3.80 -9.06 -24.53
C TYR A 21 -2.86 -8.12 -23.78
N SER A 22 -2.06 -7.32 -24.51
CA SER A 22 -1.11 -6.38 -23.92
C SER A 22 -1.82 -5.33 -23.08
N MET A 23 -2.92 -4.76 -23.59
CA MET A 23 -3.74 -3.82 -22.84
C MET A 23 -4.34 -4.44 -21.58
N SER A 24 -4.82 -5.67 -21.66
CA SER A 24 -5.34 -6.40 -20.49
C SER A 24 -4.24 -6.62 -19.43
N VAL A 25 -3.03 -7.01 -19.84
CA VAL A 25 -1.90 -7.19 -18.90
C VAL A 25 -1.50 -5.85 -18.26
N ILE A 26 -1.54 -4.76 -19.00
CA ILE A 26 -1.20 -3.42 -18.49
C ILE A 26 -2.26 -2.96 -17.48
N THR A 27 -3.53 -2.91 -17.90
CA THR A 27 -4.60 -2.26 -17.11
C THR A 27 -5.17 -3.16 -16.01
N ALA A 28 -5.20 -4.47 -16.22
CA ALA A 28 -5.87 -5.41 -15.31
C ALA A 28 -4.94 -6.37 -14.56
N ARG A 29 -3.60 -6.20 -14.62
CA ARG A 29 -2.67 -7.12 -13.95
C ARG A 29 -1.45 -6.46 -13.32
N ALA A 30 -0.59 -5.79 -14.14
CA ALA A 30 0.77 -5.47 -13.75
C ALA A 30 0.95 -4.05 -13.19
N VAL A 31 0.17 -3.08 -13.69
CA VAL A 31 0.31 -1.66 -13.34
C VAL A 31 -0.74 -1.25 -12.32
N PRO A 32 -0.36 -0.51 -11.25
CA PRO A 32 -1.31 -0.07 -10.22
C PRO A 32 -2.18 1.10 -10.71
N ASP A 33 -3.39 1.24 -10.15
CA ASP A 33 -4.23 2.44 -10.34
C ASP A 33 -3.67 3.61 -9.52
N VAL A 34 -3.64 4.80 -10.08
CA VAL A 34 -3.07 5.99 -9.42
C VAL A 34 -3.84 6.39 -8.15
N ARG A 35 -5.15 6.10 -8.09
CA ARG A 35 -6.05 6.50 -6.99
C ARG A 35 -5.78 5.72 -5.71
N ASP A 36 -5.71 4.38 -5.79
CA ASP A 36 -5.49 3.52 -4.62
C ASP A 36 -4.09 2.90 -4.55
N GLY A 37 -3.27 3.05 -5.62
CA GLY A 37 -1.92 2.52 -5.69
C GLY A 37 -1.84 0.99 -5.65
N LEU A 38 -2.93 0.30 -5.95
CA LEU A 38 -3.03 -1.16 -5.88
C LEU A 38 -3.17 -1.78 -7.27
N LYS A 39 -2.57 -2.96 -7.41
CA LYS A 39 -2.87 -3.85 -8.52
C LYS A 39 -4.21 -4.55 -8.28
N PRO A 40 -4.93 -5.01 -9.33
CA PRO A 40 -6.23 -5.66 -9.15
C PRO A 40 -6.21 -6.85 -8.17
N VAL A 41 -5.20 -7.71 -8.23
CA VAL A 41 -5.08 -8.84 -7.30
C VAL A 41 -4.92 -8.40 -5.84
N GLN A 42 -4.14 -7.35 -5.57
CA GLN A 42 -3.95 -6.79 -4.23
C GLN A 42 -5.25 -6.23 -3.66
N ARG A 43 -5.97 -5.46 -4.48
CA ARG A 43 -7.27 -4.89 -4.14
C ARG A 43 -8.28 -5.97 -3.80
N ARG A 44 -8.36 -7.03 -4.61
CA ARG A 44 -9.28 -8.15 -4.43
C ARG A 44 -8.97 -8.98 -3.19
N VAL A 45 -7.67 -9.20 -2.88
CA VAL A 45 -7.26 -9.89 -1.64
C VAL A 45 -7.69 -9.09 -0.40
N LEU A 46 -7.41 -7.78 -0.36
CA LEU A 46 -7.81 -6.94 0.78
C LEU A 46 -9.32 -6.84 0.93
N TYR A 47 -10.04 -6.72 -0.19
CA TYR A 47 -11.50 -6.70 -0.18
C TYR A 47 -12.10 -8.04 0.26
N ALA A 48 -11.58 -9.17 -0.22
CA ALA A 48 -12.01 -10.50 0.23
C ALA A 48 -11.79 -10.70 1.73
N MET A 49 -10.66 -10.22 2.27
CA MET A 49 -10.38 -10.29 3.71
C MET A 49 -11.39 -9.46 4.53
N GLU A 50 -11.79 -8.29 4.05
CA GLU A 50 -12.83 -7.45 4.66
C GLU A 50 -14.19 -8.16 4.63
N GLN A 51 -14.60 -8.73 3.48
CA GLN A 51 -15.85 -9.47 3.35
C GLN A 51 -15.89 -10.74 4.23
N LEU A 52 -14.74 -11.35 4.50
CA LEU A 52 -14.61 -12.46 5.45
C LEU A 52 -14.62 -12.00 6.92
N GLY A 53 -14.66 -10.70 7.20
CA GLY A 53 -14.63 -10.12 8.53
C GLY A 53 -13.30 -10.37 9.26
N LEU A 54 -12.18 -10.41 8.52
CA LEU A 54 -10.83 -10.64 9.06
C LEU A 54 -10.20 -9.35 9.61
N ASN A 55 -10.94 -8.68 10.48
CA ASN A 55 -10.55 -7.43 11.10
C ASN A 55 -9.35 -7.60 12.04
N TYR A 56 -8.62 -6.51 12.28
CA TYR A 56 -7.41 -6.52 13.11
C TYR A 56 -7.65 -7.04 14.54
N ASP A 57 -8.86 -6.86 15.07
CA ASP A 57 -9.29 -7.30 16.41
C ASP A 57 -9.79 -8.76 16.44
N LYS A 58 -9.88 -9.42 15.30
CA LYS A 58 -10.37 -10.80 15.17
C LYS A 58 -9.20 -11.79 15.09
N PRO A 59 -9.47 -13.08 15.37
CA PRO A 59 -8.47 -14.14 15.20
C PRO A 59 -8.02 -14.28 13.75
N HIS A 60 -6.75 -14.64 13.54
CA HIS A 60 -6.24 -15.04 12.24
C HIS A 60 -7.02 -16.20 11.64
N ARG A 61 -7.04 -16.29 10.32
CA ARG A 61 -7.64 -17.41 9.58
C ARG A 61 -6.63 -17.97 8.58
N LYS A 62 -6.77 -19.26 8.25
CA LYS A 62 -5.90 -19.95 7.28
C LYS A 62 -5.82 -19.17 5.97
N SER A 63 -4.61 -18.93 5.50
CA SER A 63 -4.36 -18.24 4.23
C SER A 63 -5.04 -18.94 3.06
N ALA A 64 -5.12 -20.27 3.10
CA ALA A 64 -5.84 -21.06 2.09
C ALA A 64 -7.31 -20.68 1.95
N ARG A 65 -7.99 -20.25 3.04
CA ARG A 65 -9.37 -19.76 2.96
C ARG A 65 -9.44 -18.41 2.28
N ILE A 66 -8.54 -17.48 2.61
CA ILE A 66 -8.46 -16.16 1.98
C ILE A 66 -8.23 -16.30 0.48
N VAL A 67 -7.28 -17.15 0.10
CA VAL A 67 -6.95 -17.44 -1.31
C VAL A 67 -8.15 -18.06 -2.03
N GLY A 68 -8.83 -19.04 -1.41
CA GLY A 68 -10.02 -19.70 -1.98
C GLY A 68 -11.18 -18.74 -2.21
N ASP A 69 -11.52 -17.89 -1.23
CA ASP A 69 -12.57 -16.88 -1.38
C ASP A 69 -12.22 -15.83 -2.43
N THR A 70 -10.95 -15.36 -2.46
CA THR A 70 -10.49 -14.39 -3.46
C THR A 70 -10.58 -14.98 -4.87
N MET A 71 -10.11 -16.21 -5.06
CA MET A 71 -10.12 -16.90 -6.34
C MET A 71 -11.55 -17.19 -6.83
N GLY A 72 -12.39 -17.69 -5.94
CA GLY A 72 -13.74 -18.11 -6.28
C GLY A 72 -14.70 -16.96 -6.56
N LYS A 73 -14.48 -15.78 -5.93
CA LYS A 73 -15.42 -14.65 -6.03
C LYS A 73 -14.91 -13.49 -6.88
N TYR A 74 -13.61 -13.21 -6.89
CA TYR A 74 -13.12 -11.95 -7.45
C TYR A 74 -11.98 -12.11 -8.46
N HIS A 75 -11.09 -13.10 -8.29
CA HIS A 75 -9.87 -13.18 -9.08
C HIS A 75 -9.68 -14.56 -9.72
N PRO A 76 -10.21 -14.80 -10.95
CA PRO A 76 -10.22 -16.10 -11.62
C PRO A 76 -8.84 -16.46 -12.20
N HIS A 77 -7.83 -16.58 -11.35
CA HIS A 77 -6.45 -16.91 -11.70
C HIS A 77 -5.86 -17.93 -10.70
N GLY A 78 -4.65 -18.40 -10.96
CA GLY A 78 -4.00 -19.44 -10.14
C GLY A 78 -3.86 -19.02 -8.66
N ASP A 79 -4.09 -19.98 -7.76
CA ASP A 79 -4.02 -19.81 -6.31
C ASP A 79 -2.65 -19.36 -5.82
N SER A 80 -1.57 -19.84 -6.45
CA SER A 80 -0.20 -19.45 -6.11
C SER A 80 0.03 -17.94 -6.28
N SER A 81 -0.47 -17.32 -7.36
CA SER A 81 -0.31 -15.89 -7.58
C SER A 81 -1.06 -15.03 -6.55
N ILE A 82 -2.21 -15.51 -6.09
CA ILE A 82 -2.99 -14.87 -5.03
C ILE A 82 -2.28 -15.01 -3.69
N TYR A 83 -1.75 -16.21 -3.39
CA TYR A 83 -1.01 -16.45 -2.17
C TYR A 83 0.29 -15.66 -2.11
N ASP A 84 1.05 -15.61 -3.19
CA ASP A 84 2.28 -14.81 -3.27
C ASP A 84 1.98 -13.32 -3.04
N THR A 85 0.84 -12.83 -3.55
CA THR A 85 0.39 -11.46 -3.28
C THR A 85 0.09 -11.26 -1.80
N LEU A 86 -0.64 -12.18 -1.15
CA LEU A 86 -0.91 -12.13 0.28
C LEU A 86 0.38 -12.10 1.11
N VAL A 87 1.35 -12.94 0.73
CA VAL A 87 2.67 -13.00 1.35
C VAL A 87 3.42 -11.67 1.23
N VAL A 88 3.45 -11.07 0.04
CA VAL A 88 4.13 -9.77 -0.16
C VAL A 88 3.45 -8.64 0.62
N LEU A 89 2.13 -8.68 0.79
CA LEU A 89 1.40 -7.66 1.57
C LEU A 89 1.69 -7.75 3.08
N GLU A 90 2.17 -8.89 3.57
CA GLU A 90 2.61 -9.10 4.96
C GLU A 90 4.06 -8.67 5.19
N GLN A 91 4.94 -8.82 4.18
CA GLN A 91 6.39 -8.64 4.31
C GLN A 91 6.76 -7.17 4.52
N ASP A 92 7.16 -6.81 5.73
CA ASP A 92 7.55 -5.47 6.13
C ASP A 92 8.92 -5.02 5.59
N PHE A 93 9.73 -5.96 5.11
CA PHE A 93 10.99 -5.68 4.39
C PHE A 93 10.78 -5.39 2.90
N LYS A 94 9.57 -5.61 2.36
CA LYS A 94 9.21 -5.27 0.96
C LYS A 94 8.27 -4.08 0.87
N LYS A 95 7.51 -3.78 1.92
CA LYS A 95 6.51 -2.71 1.94
C LYS A 95 6.91 -1.62 2.93
N GLY A 96 6.69 -0.36 2.56
CA GLY A 96 6.86 0.75 3.49
C GLY A 96 5.94 0.60 4.71
N MET A 97 4.69 0.21 4.44
CA MET A 97 3.68 -0.14 5.44
C MET A 97 3.03 -1.48 5.05
N ALA A 98 3.33 -2.55 5.77
CA ALA A 98 2.70 -3.85 5.54
C ALA A 98 1.19 -3.80 5.84
N LEU A 99 0.38 -4.45 5.00
CA LEU A 99 -1.09 -4.36 5.03
C LEU A 99 -1.76 -5.57 5.68
N VAL A 100 -1.06 -6.67 5.78
CA VAL A 100 -1.53 -7.95 6.32
C VAL A 100 -0.74 -8.27 7.58
N ASP A 101 -1.43 -8.82 8.58
CA ASP A 101 -0.85 -9.37 9.80
C ASP A 101 -0.85 -10.89 9.68
N GLY A 102 0.34 -11.46 9.51
CA GLY A 102 0.57 -12.87 9.30
C GLY A 102 0.95 -13.63 10.58
N HIS A 103 0.53 -14.88 10.65
CA HIS A 103 0.96 -15.83 11.68
C HIS A 103 1.51 -17.10 11.02
N GLY A 104 2.76 -17.41 11.30
CA GLY A 104 3.52 -18.48 10.68
C GLY A 104 4.72 -17.96 9.90
N ASN A 105 5.22 -18.76 8.95
CA ASN A 105 6.36 -18.38 8.11
C ASN A 105 5.88 -17.75 6.80
N PHE A 106 6.04 -16.44 6.65
CA PHE A 106 5.79 -15.66 5.44
C PHE A 106 7.05 -15.34 4.63
N GLY A 107 8.13 -16.10 4.84
CA GLY A 107 9.41 -15.86 4.19
C GLY A 107 10.34 -14.96 4.99
N SER A 108 11.55 -14.79 4.47
CA SER A 108 12.58 -13.94 5.10
C SER A 108 13.21 -12.97 4.10
N ILE A 109 13.89 -11.94 4.63
CA ILE A 109 14.66 -10.99 3.83
C ILE A 109 15.81 -11.67 3.08
N GLU A 110 16.26 -12.83 3.55
CA GLU A 110 17.35 -13.61 2.97
C GLU A 110 16.90 -14.47 1.77
N GLY A 111 15.58 -14.53 1.51
CA GLY A 111 15.01 -15.20 0.36
C GLY A 111 14.40 -16.56 0.66
N ASP A 112 14.24 -16.92 1.93
CA ASP A 112 13.43 -18.09 2.26
C ASP A 112 12.00 -17.88 1.81
N GLY A 113 11.41 -18.88 1.18
CA GLY A 113 10.04 -18.86 0.74
C GLY A 113 9.05 -18.94 1.92
N ALA A 114 7.84 -18.43 1.72
CA ALA A 114 6.76 -18.65 2.67
C ALA A 114 6.38 -20.11 2.76
N ALA A 115 5.92 -20.56 3.93
CA ALA A 115 5.32 -21.87 4.10
C ALA A 115 4.05 -22.00 3.25
N ALA A 116 3.63 -23.21 2.89
CA ALA A 116 2.41 -23.41 2.12
C ALA A 116 1.19 -22.83 2.83
N MET A 117 0.23 -22.27 2.05
CA MET A 117 -0.95 -21.54 2.54
C MET A 117 -1.84 -22.29 3.56
N ARG A 118 -1.73 -23.60 3.63
CA ARG A 118 -2.41 -24.43 4.62
C ARG A 118 -1.81 -24.33 6.03
N TYR A 119 -0.57 -23.86 6.15
CA TYR A 119 0.12 -23.69 7.43
C TYR A 119 0.08 -22.26 7.96
N THR A 120 0.06 -21.26 7.07
CA THR A 120 0.02 -19.85 7.45
C THR A 120 -1.40 -19.38 7.73
N GLU A 121 -1.50 -18.33 8.54
CA GLU A 121 -2.75 -17.66 8.87
C GLU A 121 -2.57 -16.15 8.73
N ALA A 122 -3.64 -15.44 8.39
CA ALA A 122 -3.57 -14.01 8.17
C ALA A 122 -4.86 -13.29 8.59
N LYS A 123 -4.73 -11.99 8.85
CA LYS A 123 -5.81 -11.02 9.04
C LYS A 123 -5.36 -9.63 8.57
N LEU A 124 -6.28 -8.68 8.50
CA LEU A 124 -5.95 -7.29 8.18
C LEU A 124 -5.19 -6.63 9.33
N LYS A 125 -4.23 -5.76 9.00
CA LYS A 125 -3.66 -4.83 9.98
C LYS A 125 -4.65 -3.71 10.29
N LYS A 126 -4.56 -3.10 11.47
CA LYS A 126 -5.37 -1.94 11.84
C LYS A 126 -5.18 -0.79 10.85
N PHE A 127 -3.94 -0.52 10.43
CA PHE A 127 -3.63 0.45 9.38
C PHE A 127 -4.42 0.23 8.10
N THR A 128 -4.56 -1.03 7.66
CA THR A 128 -5.29 -1.37 6.44
C THR A 128 -6.78 -1.08 6.58
N GLN A 129 -7.38 -1.41 7.72
CA GLN A 129 -8.79 -1.09 7.96
C GLN A 129 -9.06 0.40 8.02
N ASP A 130 -8.23 1.15 8.77
CA ASP A 130 -8.44 2.57 8.98
C ASP A 130 -8.11 3.42 7.75
N VAL A 131 -7.18 2.98 6.89
CA VAL A 131 -6.67 3.78 5.77
C VAL A 131 -7.15 3.30 4.41
N TYR A 132 -7.36 1.98 4.21
CA TYR A 132 -7.69 1.43 2.88
C TYR A 132 -9.15 1.01 2.74
N LEU A 133 -9.80 0.60 3.83
CA LEU A 133 -11.13 -0.01 3.80
C LEU A 133 -12.20 0.82 4.51
N ALA A 134 -11.79 1.89 5.16
CA ALA A 134 -12.72 2.74 5.88
C ALA A 134 -13.77 3.35 4.96
N ASP A 135 -15.00 3.45 5.47
CA ASP A 135 -16.12 4.09 4.78
C ASP A 135 -16.63 3.39 3.50
N LEU A 136 -16.22 2.15 3.22
CA LEU A 136 -16.72 1.35 2.07
C LEU A 136 -18.26 1.24 2.05
N ASP A 137 -18.89 1.23 3.22
CA ASP A 137 -20.34 1.18 3.42
C ASP A 137 -21.06 2.51 3.09
N LYS A 138 -20.30 3.59 2.82
CA LYS A 138 -20.84 4.95 2.62
C LYS A 138 -20.86 5.40 1.16
N ASN A 139 -20.87 4.45 0.23
CA ASN A 139 -20.93 4.71 -1.21
C ASN A 139 -19.81 5.64 -1.72
N VAL A 140 -18.61 5.53 -1.12
CA VAL A 140 -17.46 6.39 -1.45
C VAL A 140 -16.76 6.01 -2.74
N VAL A 141 -16.90 4.75 -3.19
CA VAL A 141 -16.32 4.23 -4.44
C VAL A 141 -17.39 3.48 -5.24
N ASP A 142 -17.14 3.30 -6.53
CA ASP A 142 -18.02 2.53 -7.40
C ASP A 142 -17.76 1.03 -7.26
N PHE A 143 -18.84 0.26 -7.41
CA PHE A 143 -18.83 -1.19 -7.44
C PHE A 143 -19.26 -1.69 -8.79
N VAL A 144 -18.57 -2.68 -9.30
CA VAL A 144 -18.89 -3.37 -10.56
C VAL A 144 -19.17 -4.85 -10.31
N PRO A 145 -19.92 -5.52 -11.18
CA PRO A 145 -20.05 -6.97 -11.12
C PRO A 145 -18.67 -7.64 -11.22
N ASN A 146 -18.49 -8.75 -10.52
CA ASN A 146 -17.32 -9.61 -10.66
C ASN A 146 -17.36 -10.36 -12.02
N PHE A 147 -16.39 -11.26 -12.24
CA PHE A 147 -16.22 -11.98 -13.52
C PHE A 147 -17.39 -12.88 -13.92
N ASP A 148 -18.22 -13.35 -12.99
CA ASP A 148 -19.39 -14.23 -13.22
C ASP A 148 -20.73 -13.55 -12.86
N GLU A 149 -20.71 -12.25 -12.56
CA GLU A 149 -21.85 -11.40 -12.20
C GLU A 149 -22.62 -11.85 -10.94
N THR A 150 -22.05 -12.73 -10.13
CA THR A 150 -22.68 -13.22 -8.88
C THR A 150 -22.43 -12.30 -7.69
N GLU A 151 -21.32 -11.58 -7.69
CA GLU A 151 -20.89 -10.69 -6.62
C GLU A 151 -20.52 -9.31 -7.16
N LYS A 152 -20.28 -8.36 -6.28
CA LYS A 152 -19.77 -7.03 -6.63
C LYS A 152 -18.41 -6.80 -6.02
N GLU A 153 -17.53 -6.17 -6.77
CA GLU A 153 -16.20 -5.75 -6.30
C GLU A 153 -16.00 -4.24 -6.48
N PRO A 154 -15.24 -3.58 -5.61
CA PRO A 154 -14.93 -2.16 -5.76
C PRO A 154 -13.96 -1.93 -6.92
N VAL A 155 -14.21 -0.89 -7.70
CA VAL A 155 -13.32 -0.47 -8.79
C VAL A 155 -11.95 -0.06 -8.23
N VAL A 156 -11.96 0.68 -7.12
CA VAL A 156 -10.78 1.07 -6.32
C VAL A 156 -11.14 1.02 -4.84
N LEU A 157 -10.14 0.89 -3.97
CA LEU A 157 -10.36 1.05 -2.52
C LEU A 157 -10.28 2.53 -2.12
N PRO A 158 -11.02 2.96 -1.07
CA PRO A 158 -11.03 4.35 -0.60
C PRO A 158 -9.78 4.69 0.22
N VAL A 159 -8.61 4.55 -0.38
CA VAL A 159 -7.32 4.72 0.29
C VAL A 159 -7.09 6.21 0.61
N ARG A 160 -6.78 6.49 1.88
CA ARG A 160 -6.68 7.86 2.42
C ARG A 160 -5.29 8.49 2.33
N VAL A 161 -4.29 7.74 1.89
CA VAL A 161 -2.92 8.21 1.69
C VAL A 161 -2.45 7.82 0.28
N PRO A 162 -1.50 8.53 -0.34
CA PRO A 162 -0.99 8.14 -1.66
C PRO A 162 -0.17 6.85 -1.56
N ASN A 163 -0.87 5.71 -1.54
CA ASN A 163 -0.28 4.38 -1.40
C ASN A 163 0.78 4.09 -2.44
N LEU A 164 0.63 4.65 -3.64
CA LEU A 164 1.60 4.53 -4.72
C LEU A 164 2.99 5.02 -4.29
N LEU A 165 3.07 6.06 -3.46
CA LEU A 165 4.31 6.57 -2.88
C LEU A 165 4.70 5.83 -1.61
N VAL A 166 3.75 5.58 -0.69
CA VAL A 166 4.02 4.97 0.61
C VAL A 166 4.57 3.54 0.47
N ASN A 167 3.91 2.71 -0.31
CA ASN A 167 4.26 1.29 -0.49
C ASN A 167 5.00 0.98 -1.79
N GLY A 168 5.14 1.98 -2.67
CA GLY A 168 5.70 1.75 -3.98
C GLY A 168 4.96 0.70 -4.81
N SER A 169 5.47 0.42 -5.99
CA SER A 169 4.97 -0.66 -6.83
C SER A 169 6.04 -1.12 -7.79
N GLU A 170 6.14 -2.42 -8.01
CA GLU A 170 6.98 -3.03 -9.04
C GLU A 170 6.12 -3.95 -9.90
N GLY A 171 6.25 -3.87 -11.22
CA GLY A 171 5.48 -4.71 -12.12
C GLY A 171 6.05 -4.71 -13.53
N ILE A 172 5.94 -5.87 -14.18
CA ILE A 172 6.40 -6.06 -15.56
C ILE A 172 5.15 -6.34 -16.41
N ALA A 173 4.85 -5.42 -17.31
CA ALA A 173 3.79 -5.56 -18.30
C ALA A 173 4.40 -5.81 -19.70
N VAL A 174 3.55 -5.89 -20.71
CA VAL A 174 4.03 -6.04 -22.08
C VAL A 174 4.48 -4.67 -22.61
N GLY A 175 5.75 -4.55 -22.94
CA GLY A 175 6.33 -3.32 -23.49
C GLY A 175 6.59 -2.20 -22.49
N MET A 176 6.21 -2.36 -21.22
CA MET A 176 6.43 -1.35 -20.17
C MET A 176 6.57 -1.97 -18.78
N THR A 177 7.21 -1.24 -17.89
CA THR A 177 7.41 -1.67 -16.49
C THR A 177 7.02 -0.53 -15.55
N THR A 178 6.54 -0.85 -14.37
CA THR A 178 6.41 0.10 -13.26
C THR A 178 7.43 -0.25 -12.18
N SER A 179 8.10 0.75 -11.64
CA SER A 179 9.07 0.62 -10.56
C SER A 179 9.07 1.91 -9.75
N ILE A 180 8.30 1.93 -8.69
CA ILE A 180 8.07 3.11 -7.85
C ILE A 180 8.65 2.80 -6.46
N PRO A 181 9.61 3.61 -5.97
CA PRO A 181 10.20 3.41 -4.65
C PRO A 181 9.22 3.73 -3.53
N THR A 182 9.45 3.14 -2.37
CA THR A 182 8.71 3.45 -1.14
C THR A 182 9.17 4.78 -0.54
N HIS A 183 8.25 5.45 0.19
CA HIS A 183 8.52 6.73 0.87
C HIS A 183 7.97 6.72 2.29
N ASN A 184 8.50 7.60 3.13
CA ASN A 184 8.08 7.74 4.51
C ASN A 184 6.64 8.28 4.60
N LEU A 185 5.75 7.56 5.31
CA LEU A 185 4.34 7.92 5.45
C LEU A 185 4.15 9.34 5.99
N GLY A 186 4.91 9.72 7.02
CA GLY A 186 4.81 11.04 7.64
C GLY A 186 5.18 12.16 6.68
N GLU A 187 6.27 11.99 5.93
CA GLU A 187 6.74 12.95 4.93
C GLU A 187 5.77 13.07 3.75
N VAL A 188 5.23 11.95 3.28
CA VAL A 188 4.23 11.93 2.21
C VAL A 188 2.97 12.69 2.63
N ILE A 189 2.48 12.49 3.86
CA ILE A 189 1.33 13.23 4.39
C ILE A 189 1.63 14.73 4.46
N ASP A 190 2.82 15.13 4.91
CA ASP A 190 3.21 16.55 4.95
C ASP A 190 3.26 17.16 3.55
N ALA A 191 3.79 16.45 2.57
CA ALA A 191 3.80 16.88 1.17
C ALA A 191 2.39 17.04 0.58
N VAL A 192 1.47 16.10 0.86
CA VAL A 192 0.06 16.20 0.46
C VAL A 192 -0.60 17.44 1.07
N LYS A 193 -0.39 17.69 2.37
CA LYS A 193 -0.93 18.87 3.07
C LYS A 193 -0.37 20.18 2.51
N ALA A 194 0.93 20.23 2.21
CA ALA A 194 1.56 21.38 1.59
C ALA A 194 0.98 21.67 0.19
N CYS A 195 0.75 20.62 -0.61
CA CYS A 195 0.12 20.75 -1.92
C CYS A 195 -1.36 21.19 -1.84
N MET A 196 -2.10 20.77 -0.78
CA MET A 196 -3.45 21.26 -0.53
C MET A 196 -3.49 22.75 -0.15
N ASP A 197 -2.45 23.25 0.55
CA ASP A 197 -2.33 24.66 0.92
C ASP A 197 -1.91 25.52 -0.25
N ASN A 198 -0.99 25.03 -1.07
CA ASN A 198 -0.50 25.70 -2.26
C ASN A 198 -0.53 24.74 -3.47
N PRO A 199 -1.58 24.75 -4.28
CA PRO A 199 -1.68 23.90 -5.47
C PRO A 199 -0.57 24.16 -6.52
N ASP A 200 0.03 25.35 -6.50
CA ASP A 200 1.09 25.74 -7.45
C ASP A 200 2.50 25.40 -6.92
N ILE A 201 2.62 24.79 -5.74
CA ILE A 201 3.88 24.36 -5.14
C ILE A 201 4.73 23.58 -6.16
N THR A 202 6.01 23.90 -6.27
CA THR A 202 6.95 23.22 -7.17
C THR A 202 7.39 21.87 -6.60
N THR A 203 7.92 20.98 -7.46
CA THR A 203 8.51 19.71 -7.02
C THR A 203 9.65 19.94 -6.04
N GLN A 204 10.48 20.94 -6.27
CA GLN A 204 11.58 21.31 -5.40
C GLN A 204 11.10 21.74 -3.99
N GLU A 205 10.03 22.50 -3.91
CA GLU A 205 9.41 22.88 -2.63
C GLU A 205 8.76 21.68 -1.94
N LEU A 206 8.11 20.76 -2.68
CA LEU A 206 7.57 19.52 -2.14
C LEU A 206 8.66 18.64 -1.53
N MET A 207 9.86 18.63 -2.10
CA MET A 207 11.01 17.89 -1.57
C MET A 207 11.56 18.46 -0.24
N GLN A 208 11.11 19.62 0.21
CA GLN A 208 11.40 20.09 1.58
C GLN A 208 10.58 19.31 2.64
N TYR A 209 9.42 18.79 2.26
CA TYR A 209 8.55 17.96 3.11
C TYR A 209 8.83 16.46 2.92
N MET A 210 9.15 16.04 1.71
CA MET A 210 9.47 14.66 1.35
C MET A 210 10.83 14.64 0.64
N ILE A 211 11.88 14.41 1.42
CA ILE A 211 13.27 14.58 0.95
C ILE A 211 13.72 13.54 -0.08
N GLY A 212 13.01 12.42 -0.18
CA GLY A 212 13.30 11.35 -1.13
C GLY A 212 12.73 10.00 -0.69
N PRO A 213 13.14 8.90 -1.35
CA PRO A 213 12.65 7.57 -1.03
C PRO A 213 13.06 7.13 0.38
N ASP A 214 12.25 6.25 0.96
CA ASP A 214 12.49 5.64 2.27
C ASP A 214 12.25 4.12 2.13
N PHE A 215 13.33 3.37 1.97
CA PHE A 215 13.25 1.93 1.76
C PHE A 215 13.11 1.18 3.09
N PRO A 216 12.33 0.08 3.12
CA PRO A 216 12.14 -0.73 4.33
C PRO A 216 13.46 -1.28 4.90
N THR A 217 14.44 -1.52 4.03
CA THR A 217 15.77 -2.04 4.38
C THR A 217 16.75 -0.98 4.88
N GLY A 218 16.37 0.31 4.89
CA GLY A 218 17.27 1.40 5.21
C GLY A 218 18.27 1.71 4.09
N GLY A 219 19.54 1.77 4.42
CA GLY A 219 20.63 2.08 3.51
C GLY A 219 20.79 3.56 3.21
N LEU A 220 21.62 3.86 2.21
CA LEU A 220 21.97 5.22 1.80
C LEU A 220 21.62 5.44 0.34
N VAL A 221 20.95 6.56 0.05
CA VAL A 221 20.84 7.10 -1.33
C VAL A 221 22.01 8.08 -1.50
N VAL A 222 22.83 7.87 -2.53
CA VAL A 222 24.10 8.61 -2.70
C VAL A 222 24.11 9.56 -3.90
N ASN A 223 22.97 9.80 -4.55
CA ASN A 223 22.79 10.73 -5.66
C ASN A 223 21.61 11.68 -5.41
N LYS A 224 21.62 12.36 -4.27
CA LYS A 224 20.57 13.30 -3.85
C LYS A 224 20.27 14.38 -4.89
N SER A 225 21.32 14.92 -5.52
CA SER A 225 21.21 15.98 -6.53
C SER A 225 20.40 15.58 -7.77
N GLU A 226 20.34 14.26 -8.10
CA GLU A 226 19.57 13.74 -9.24
C GLU A 226 18.09 13.51 -8.91
N LEU A 227 17.68 13.53 -7.62
CA LEU A 227 16.31 13.18 -7.21
C LEU A 227 15.27 14.17 -7.74
N LEU A 228 15.62 15.45 -7.90
CA LEU A 228 14.69 16.45 -8.43
C LEU A 228 14.25 16.09 -9.85
N ASP A 229 15.20 15.80 -10.73
CA ASP A 229 14.92 15.43 -12.12
C ASP A 229 14.09 14.13 -12.21
N ILE A 230 14.39 13.17 -11.32
CA ILE A 230 13.65 11.92 -11.21
C ILE A 230 12.19 12.18 -10.81
N TYR A 231 11.95 13.05 -9.82
CA TYR A 231 10.60 13.36 -9.36
C TYR A 231 9.81 14.27 -10.31
N GLU A 232 10.49 15.06 -11.13
CA GLU A 232 9.83 15.84 -12.18
C GLU A 232 9.41 14.97 -13.36
N SER A 233 10.33 14.12 -13.83
CA SER A 233 10.09 13.28 -15.02
C SER A 233 9.35 11.98 -14.73
N GLY A 234 9.41 11.46 -13.49
CA GLY A 234 8.93 10.14 -13.10
C GLY A 234 9.85 9.00 -13.54
N ILE A 235 11.03 9.29 -14.13
CA ILE A 235 11.98 8.28 -14.62
C ILE A 235 13.38 8.62 -14.15
N GLY A 236 14.16 7.61 -13.78
CA GLY A 236 15.56 7.80 -13.44
C GLY A 236 16.19 6.62 -12.74
N ARG A 237 17.30 6.88 -12.07
CA ARG A 237 18.07 5.85 -11.36
C ARG A 237 18.52 6.36 -10.01
N ILE A 238 18.16 5.64 -8.96
CA ILE A 238 18.58 5.94 -7.58
C ILE A 238 19.73 5.01 -7.24
N LYS A 239 20.87 5.57 -6.84
CA LYS A 239 22.03 4.80 -6.38
C LYS A 239 21.87 4.50 -4.90
N LEU A 240 21.84 3.21 -4.55
CA LEU A 240 21.65 2.72 -3.19
C LEU A 240 22.92 2.05 -2.69
N ARG A 241 23.32 2.37 -1.46
CA ARG A 241 24.40 1.69 -0.73
C ARG A 241 23.87 1.04 0.54
N GLY A 242 24.39 -0.14 0.86
CA GLY A 242 24.26 -0.70 2.19
C GLY A 242 25.09 0.08 3.21
N LYS A 243 24.71 -0.01 4.47
CA LYS A 243 25.44 0.60 5.58
C LYS A 243 26.45 -0.40 6.13
N ILE A 244 27.69 0.06 6.26
CA ILE A 244 28.79 -0.71 6.85
C ILE A 244 29.24 -0.01 8.10
N GLU A 245 29.40 -0.76 9.18
CA GLU A 245 29.93 -0.28 10.46
C GLU A 245 31.25 -1.00 10.78
N TYR A 246 32.23 -0.26 11.29
CA TYR A 246 33.49 -0.82 11.76
C TYR A 246 33.40 -1.13 13.26
N GLU A 247 33.62 -2.39 13.60
CA GLU A 247 33.68 -2.86 14.98
C GLU A 247 35.15 -3.22 15.33
N PRO A 248 35.83 -2.43 16.17
CA PRO A 248 37.18 -2.77 16.59
C PRO A 248 37.19 -4.00 17.52
N ALA A 249 38.28 -4.73 17.52
CA ALA A 249 38.51 -5.88 18.39
C ALA A 249 38.28 -5.55 19.86
N ALA A 250 37.39 -6.26 20.52
CA ALA A 250 37.04 -6.00 21.93
C ALA A 250 38.14 -6.48 22.92
N LYS A 251 38.89 -7.51 22.54
CA LYS A 251 39.95 -8.13 23.40
C LYS A 251 41.23 -8.38 22.61
N LYS A 252 42.35 -8.51 23.35
CA LYS A 252 43.61 -8.87 22.75
C LYS A 252 43.54 -10.32 22.19
N GLY A 253 43.56 -10.44 20.88
CA GLY A 253 43.41 -11.72 20.17
C GLY A 253 42.16 -11.79 19.27
N ASP A 254 41.16 -10.92 19.48
CA ASP A 254 40.04 -10.77 18.58
C ASP A 254 40.48 -10.04 17.30
N LYS A 255 39.72 -10.17 16.25
CA LYS A 255 39.90 -9.47 14.98
C LYS A 255 38.97 -8.26 14.90
N ASP A 256 39.41 -7.24 14.18
CA ASP A 256 38.55 -6.15 13.78
C ASP A 256 37.51 -6.69 12.76
N LYS A 257 36.32 -6.09 12.74
CA LYS A 257 35.22 -6.52 11.90
C LYS A 257 34.64 -5.36 11.10
N LEU A 258 34.24 -5.64 9.88
CA LEU A 258 33.29 -4.84 9.14
C LEU A 258 31.93 -5.52 9.17
N VAL A 259 30.91 -4.80 9.59
CA VAL A 259 29.56 -5.34 9.73
C VAL A 259 28.63 -4.61 8.80
N VAL A 260 27.98 -5.33 7.89
CA VAL A 260 26.89 -4.79 7.07
C VAL A 260 25.63 -4.87 7.92
N THR A 261 25.11 -3.69 8.31
CA THR A 261 23.90 -3.58 9.16
C THR A 261 22.63 -3.27 8.36
N GLU A 262 22.78 -2.66 7.18
CA GLU A 262 21.68 -2.38 6.28
C GLU A 262 22.09 -2.71 4.83
N ILE A 263 21.16 -3.24 4.05
CA ILE A 263 21.39 -3.62 2.66
C ILE A 263 20.60 -2.76 1.69
N PRO A 264 21.06 -2.56 0.45
CA PRO A 264 20.25 -1.96 -0.59
C PRO A 264 18.95 -2.75 -0.80
N TYR A 265 17.83 -2.07 -0.99
CA TYR A 265 16.53 -2.70 -1.25
C TYR A 265 16.57 -3.72 -2.41
N THR A 266 17.38 -3.43 -3.42
CA THR A 266 17.62 -4.31 -4.58
C THR A 266 18.38 -5.60 -4.26
N MET A 267 18.86 -5.77 -3.02
CA MET A 267 19.64 -6.93 -2.58
C MET A 267 18.81 -7.94 -1.77
N ILE A 268 17.54 -7.66 -1.53
CA ILE A 268 16.62 -8.56 -0.82
C ILE A 268 16.57 -9.94 -1.51
N GLY A 269 16.47 -10.99 -0.71
CA GLY A 269 16.37 -12.37 -1.18
C GLY A 269 17.70 -12.94 -1.64
N ALA A 270 17.76 -13.53 -2.80
CA ALA A 270 18.97 -14.15 -3.35
C ALA A 270 20.18 -13.20 -3.46
N GLY A 271 19.96 -11.89 -3.35
CA GLY A 271 21.04 -10.89 -3.38
C GLY A 271 22.00 -10.98 -2.21
N ILE A 272 21.53 -11.38 -1.02
CA ILE A 272 22.38 -11.57 0.17
C ILE A 272 23.34 -12.73 -0.03
N GLY A 273 22.82 -13.90 -0.44
CA GLY A 273 23.66 -15.05 -0.74
C GLY A 273 24.68 -14.78 -1.86
N LYS A 274 24.25 -14.03 -2.89
CA LYS A 274 25.15 -13.61 -3.96
C LYS A 274 26.26 -12.68 -3.45
N PHE A 275 25.94 -11.72 -2.59
CA PHE A 275 26.94 -10.82 -1.99
C PHE A 275 28.00 -11.61 -1.22
N ILE A 276 27.59 -12.58 -0.41
CA ILE A 276 28.51 -13.44 0.33
C ILE A 276 29.42 -14.19 -0.64
N SER A 277 28.85 -14.77 -1.70
CA SER A 277 29.62 -15.48 -2.73
C SER A 277 30.60 -14.57 -3.47
N ASP A 278 30.18 -13.34 -3.82
CA ASP A 278 31.04 -12.35 -4.47
C ASP A 278 32.23 -11.97 -3.58
N VAL A 279 32.02 -11.82 -2.26
CA VAL A 279 33.11 -11.54 -1.30
C VAL A 279 34.07 -12.72 -1.19
N VAL A 280 33.55 -13.95 -1.12
CA VAL A 280 34.39 -15.17 -1.12
C VAL A 280 35.24 -15.24 -2.40
N GLU A 281 34.65 -14.95 -3.57
CA GLU A 281 35.40 -14.89 -4.84
C GLU A 281 36.52 -13.84 -4.81
N LEU A 282 36.28 -12.67 -4.21
CA LEU A 282 37.32 -11.64 -4.05
C LEU A 282 38.48 -12.11 -3.20
N ILE A 283 38.23 -12.95 -2.18
CA ILE A 283 39.25 -13.54 -1.32
C ILE A 283 40.02 -14.61 -2.08
N GLU A 284 39.34 -15.56 -2.73
CA GLU A 284 39.93 -16.68 -3.46
C GLU A 284 40.78 -16.23 -4.66
N THR A 285 40.27 -15.21 -5.39
CA THR A 285 41.01 -14.61 -6.52
C THR A 285 42.13 -13.65 -6.09
N LYS A 286 42.38 -13.52 -4.78
CA LYS A 286 43.39 -12.66 -4.17
C LYS A 286 43.28 -11.19 -4.55
N LYS A 287 42.09 -10.74 -4.92
CA LYS A 287 41.82 -9.31 -5.15
C LYS A 287 41.83 -8.52 -3.85
N THR A 288 41.55 -9.19 -2.73
CA THR A 288 41.82 -8.70 -1.38
C THR A 288 42.46 -9.78 -0.53
N GLN A 289 43.33 -9.34 0.39
CA GLN A 289 43.90 -10.21 1.41
C GLN A 289 43.53 -9.75 2.82
N ASP A 290 42.73 -8.70 2.92
CA ASP A 290 42.42 -8.03 4.17
C ASP A 290 41.22 -8.66 4.90
N ILE A 291 40.40 -9.45 4.19
CA ILE A 291 39.30 -10.24 4.76
C ILE A 291 39.81 -11.66 5.05
N THR A 292 39.55 -12.14 6.25
CA THR A 292 39.91 -13.51 6.66
C THR A 292 38.76 -14.46 6.66
N ASP A 293 37.54 -13.96 6.94
CA ASP A 293 36.32 -14.74 6.98
C ASP A 293 35.10 -13.85 6.75
N ILE A 294 34.00 -14.46 6.30
CA ILE A 294 32.69 -13.83 6.17
C ILE A 294 31.63 -14.75 6.74
N SER A 295 30.77 -14.22 7.62
CA SER A 295 29.67 -14.96 8.22
C SER A 295 28.36 -14.14 8.15
N ASN A 296 27.25 -14.83 8.03
CA ASN A 296 25.93 -14.25 8.12
C ASN A 296 25.34 -14.52 9.50
N GLU A 297 25.25 -13.49 10.31
CA GLU A 297 24.69 -13.52 11.66
C GLU A 297 23.31 -12.84 11.71
N SER A 298 22.68 -12.61 10.56
CA SER A 298 21.36 -11.97 10.48
C SER A 298 20.31 -12.75 11.26
N SER A 299 19.38 -12.04 11.87
CA SER A 299 18.33 -12.60 12.70
C SER A 299 17.03 -11.81 12.57
N LYS A 300 16.04 -12.11 13.40
CA LYS A 300 14.82 -11.31 13.50
C LYS A 300 15.06 -9.86 13.96
N GLU A 301 16.22 -9.59 14.57
CA GLU A 301 16.60 -8.26 15.02
C GLU A 301 17.15 -7.38 13.90
N GLY A 302 17.50 -7.97 12.76
CA GLY A 302 17.98 -7.25 11.59
C GLY A 302 19.10 -7.96 10.83
N ILE A 303 19.60 -7.28 9.81
CA ILE A 303 20.73 -7.74 8.99
C ILE A 303 22.03 -7.55 9.77
N ARG A 304 22.84 -8.61 9.80
CA ARG A 304 24.17 -8.59 10.35
C ARG A 304 25.08 -9.53 9.55
N ILE A 305 25.77 -9.00 8.55
CA ILE A 305 26.77 -9.77 7.79
C ILE A 305 28.15 -9.29 8.24
N VAL A 306 28.94 -10.18 8.81
CA VAL A 306 30.21 -9.90 9.47
C VAL A 306 31.36 -10.33 8.58
N LEU A 307 32.28 -9.40 8.31
CA LEU A 307 33.56 -9.65 7.63
C LEU A 307 34.67 -9.47 8.65
N GLU A 308 35.41 -10.54 8.96
CA GLU A 308 36.58 -10.48 9.83
C GLU A 308 37.80 -9.97 9.07
N LEU A 309 38.49 -9.00 9.67
CA LEU A 309 39.62 -8.34 9.04
C LEU A 309 40.96 -8.90 9.50
N LYS A 310 41.97 -8.79 8.64
CA LYS A 310 43.37 -8.95 9.07
C LYS A 310 43.80 -7.73 9.89
N LYS A 311 44.81 -7.95 10.71
CA LYS A 311 45.48 -6.89 11.48
C LYS A 311 46.05 -5.83 10.53
N ASN A 312 45.75 -4.55 10.79
CA ASN A 312 46.14 -3.40 9.97
C ASN A 312 45.55 -3.38 8.54
N ALA A 313 44.35 -3.94 8.34
CA ALA A 313 43.62 -3.82 7.07
C ALA A 313 43.28 -2.33 6.80
N ASP A 314 43.35 -1.95 5.52
CA ASP A 314 42.90 -0.63 5.06
C ASP A 314 41.37 -0.65 4.89
N VAL A 315 40.68 -0.20 5.95
CA VAL A 315 39.24 -0.23 6.06
C VAL A 315 38.57 0.58 4.95
N ASP A 316 39.05 1.78 4.66
CA ASP A 316 38.43 2.67 3.67
C ASP A 316 38.58 2.11 2.25
N LYS A 317 39.76 1.58 1.93
CA LYS A 317 39.99 0.92 0.65
C LYS A 317 39.11 -0.32 0.49
N LEU A 318 38.93 -1.09 1.56
CA LEU A 318 38.11 -2.30 1.56
C LEU A 318 36.62 -1.95 1.37
N ILE A 319 36.09 -0.96 2.06
CA ILE A 319 34.72 -0.48 1.91
C ILE A 319 34.47 -0.02 0.45
N ASN A 320 35.37 0.79 -0.11
CA ASN A 320 35.27 1.23 -1.49
C ASN A 320 35.29 0.05 -2.49
N MET A 321 36.12 -0.97 -2.23
CA MET A 321 36.16 -2.17 -3.04
C MET A 321 34.83 -2.95 -2.96
N LEU A 322 34.27 -3.13 -1.78
CA LEU A 322 32.98 -3.80 -1.60
C LEU A 322 31.87 -3.09 -2.37
N TYR A 323 31.77 -1.77 -2.29
CA TYR A 323 30.80 -1.00 -3.08
C TYR A 323 31.00 -1.14 -4.59
N LYS A 324 32.25 -1.17 -5.07
CA LYS A 324 32.54 -1.20 -6.51
C LYS A 324 32.44 -2.59 -7.12
N LYS A 325 32.75 -3.64 -6.34
CA LYS A 325 32.88 -5.02 -6.88
C LYS A 325 31.72 -5.94 -6.48
N THR A 326 30.82 -5.49 -5.61
CA THR A 326 29.67 -6.29 -5.17
C THR A 326 28.36 -5.51 -5.35
N LYS A 327 27.23 -6.15 -5.06
CA LYS A 327 25.91 -5.51 -5.08
C LYS A 327 25.58 -4.66 -3.85
N LEU A 328 26.56 -4.43 -2.96
CA LEU A 328 26.38 -3.58 -1.79
C LEU A 328 26.18 -2.10 -2.18
N GLU A 329 26.65 -1.68 -3.34
CA GLU A 329 26.16 -0.52 -4.08
C GLU A 329 25.43 -1.00 -5.32
N ASN A 330 24.17 -0.59 -5.49
CA ASN A 330 23.36 -0.99 -6.63
C ASN A 330 22.43 0.16 -7.04
N THR A 331 21.82 0.01 -8.21
CA THR A 331 20.92 1.02 -8.77
C THR A 331 19.49 0.50 -8.73
N PHE A 332 18.58 1.33 -8.19
CA PHE A 332 17.14 1.16 -8.31
C PHE A 332 16.65 1.97 -9.50
N GLY A 333 16.13 1.31 -10.53
CA GLY A 333 15.53 1.99 -11.69
C GLY A 333 14.16 2.52 -11.32
N VAL A 334 13.93 3.81 -11.49
CA VAL A 334 12.64 4.45 -11.25
C VAL A 334 11.87 4.58 -12.56
N ASN A 335 10.63 4.14 -12.56
CA ASN A 335 9.62 4.42 -13.57
C ASN A 335 8.26 4.50 -12.88
N MET A 336 7.79 5.71 -12.62
CA MET A 336 6.54 5.95 -11.89
C MET A 336 5.33 5.84 -12.83
N LEU A 337 5.17 4.65 -13.42
CA LEU A 337 4.07 4.31 -14.33
C LEU A 337 2.86 3.85 -13.51
N ALA A 338 1.71 4.46 -13.74
CA ALA A 338 0.43 4.09 -13.12
C ALA A 338 -0.72 4.19 -14.13
N ILE A 339 -1.87 3.59 -13.80
CA ILE A 339 -3.09 3.73 -14.59
C ILE A 339 -3.84 5.00 -14.15
N VAL A 340 -4.05 5.91 -15.11
CA VAL A 340 -4.84 7.13 -14.96
C VAL A 340 -5.99 7.05 -15.96
N ASP A 341 -7.23 7.07 -15.49
CA ASP A 341 -8.44 7.00 -16.33
C ASP A 341 -8.38 5.87 -17.39
N GLY A 342 -7.92 4.69 -16.95
CA GLY A 342 -7.81 3.48 -17.79
C GLY A 342 -6.61 3.47 -18.75
N ARG A 343 -5.68 4.44 -18.68
CA ARG A 343 -4.49 4.52 -19.53
C ARG A 343 -3.21 4.50 -18.70
N PRO A 344 -2.15 3.83 -19.16
CA PRO A 344 -0.85 3.89 -18.50
C PRO A 344 -0.17 5.25 -18.77
N GLU A 345 0.22 5.93 -17.69
CA GLU A 345 0.93 7.20 -17.74
C GLU A 345 2.12 7.19 -16.78
N THR A 346 3.25 7.74 -17.21
CA THR A 346 4.39 7.99 -16.33
C THR A 346 4.21 9.36 -15.68
N LEU A 347 4.20 9.37 -14.35
CA LEU A 347 3.82 10.53 -13.55
C LEU A 347 5.02 11.05 -12.76
N GLY A 348 5.16 12.37 -12.67
CA GLY A 348 6.03 13.01 -11.70
C GLY A 348 5.42 12.99 -10.29
N LEU A 349 6.24 13.28 -9.29
CA LEU A 349 5.82 13.33 -7.89
C LEU A 349 4.60 14.22 -7.65
N LYS A 350 4.64 15.46 -8.13
CA LYS A 350 3.54 16.43 -7.98
C LYS A 350 2.24 15.92 -8.63
N GLN A 351 2.34 15.24 -9.76
CA GLN A 351 1.17 14.70 -10.45
C GLN A 351 0.52 13.57 -9.64
N ILE A 352 1.31 12.65 -9.07
CA ILE A 352 0.80 11.58 -8.20
C ILE A 352 0.08 12.18 -6.98
N ILE A 353 0.68 13.17 -6.33
CA ILE A 353 0.07 13.86 -5.18
C ILE A 353 -1.23 14.56 -5.60
N LYS A 354 -1.27 15.20 -6.77
CA LYS A 354 -2.47 15.87 -7.28
C LYS A 354 -3.61 14.88 -7.54
N HIS A 355 -3.35 13.77 -8.23
CA HIS A 355 -4.36 12.73 -8.45
C HIS A 355 -4.89 12.17 -7.12
N HIS A 356 -4.00 11.98 -6.14
CA HIS A 356 -4.44 11.56 -4.81
C HIS A 356 -5.34 12.61 -4.14
N ILE A 357 -5.00 13.89 -4.19
CA ILE A 357 -5.81 14.97 -3.62
C ILE A 357 -7.18 15.01 -4.30
N ASP A 358 -7.24 14.95 -5.62
CA ASP A 358 -8.50 14.96 -6.36
C ASP A 358 -9.37 13.76 -5.96
N PHE A 359 -8.77 12.59 -5.81
CA PHE A 359 -9.45 11.40 -5.30
C PHE A 359 -9.94 11.57 -3.86
N GLN A 360 -9.17 12.19 -2.96
CA GLN A 360 -9.63 12.48 -1.59
C GLN A 360 -10.85 13.42 -1.57
N PHE A 361 -10.89 14.42 -2.45
CA PHE A 361 -12.07 15.27 -2.61
C PHE A 361 -13.29 14.49 -3.09
N GLU A 362 -13.11 13.57 -4.04
CA GLU A 362 -14.18 12.69 -4.51
C GLU A 362 -14.72 11.82 -3.37
N LEU A 363 -13.83 11.11 -2.66
CA LEU A 363 -14.20 10.27 -1.51
C LEU A 363 -14.96 11.05 -0.44
N ALA A 364 -14.44 12.22 -0.06
CA ALA A 364 -15.05 13.07 0.96
C ALA A 364 -16.41 13.59 0.50
N THR A 365 -16.54 14.04 -0.74
CA THR A 365 -17.81 14.51 -1.30
C THR A 365 -18.86 13.41 -1.28
N ARG A 366 -18.54 12.22 -1.74
CA ARG A 366 -19.45 11.05 -1.74
C ARG A 366 -19.84 10.63 -0.32
N LYS A 367 -18.86 10.59 0.59
CA LYS A 367 -19.07 10.29 2.02
C LYS A 367 -20.07 11.23 2.64
N TYR A 368 -19.79 12.54 2.59
CA TYR A 368 -20.64 13.54 3.25
C TYR A 368 -22.00 13.69 2.57
N THR A 369 -22.10 13.47 1.27
CA THR A 369 -23.40 13.41 0.57
C THR A 369 -24.23 12.24 1.08
N THR A 370 -23.64 11.06 1.24
CA THR A 370 -24.33 9.87 1.78
C THR A 370 -24.76 10.09 3.23
N LEU A 371 -23.88 10.67 4.06
CA LEU A 371 -24.19 10.99 5.45
C LEU A 371 -25.28 12.06 5.55
N LEU A 372 -25.21 13.10 4.74
CA LEU A 372 -26.22 14.17 4.69
C LEU A 372 -27.60 13.61 4.33
N ASN A 373 -27.69 12.81 3.27
CA ASN A 373 -28.95 12.19 2.85
C ASN A 373 -29.53 11.31 3.96
N LYS A 374 -28.71 10.53 4.65
CA LYS A 374 -29.14 9.73 5.79
C LYS A 374 -29.67 10.59 6.95
N GLU A 375 -28.99 11.70 7.27
CA GLU A 375 -29.47 12.60 8.33
C GLU A 375 -30.70 13.41 7.91
N LEU A 376 -30.89 13.73 6.63
CA LEU A 376 -32.11 14.31 6.10
C LEU A 376 -33.31 13.34 6.21
N ASP A 377 -33.10 12.05 5.90
CA ASP A 377 -34.12 11.01 6.13
C ASP A 377 -34.45 10.87 7.62
N ASN A 378 -33.44 10.89 8.48
CA ASN A 378 -33.62 10.88 9.95
C ASN A 378 -34.39 12.10 10.45
N LYS A 379 -34.07 13.30 9.93
CA LYS A 379 -34.79 14.55 10.23
C LYS A 379 -36.26 14.44 9.88
N GLU A 380 -36.58 13.98 8.65
CA GLU A 380 -37.95 13.82 8.17
C GLU A 380 -38.75 12.89 9.11
N ILE A 381 -38.16 11.74 9.48
CA ILE A 381 -38.82 10.77 10.38
C ILE A 381 -39.02 11.38 11.78
N LYS A 382 -37.98 11.97 12.40
CA LYS A 382 -38.03 12.52 13.75
C LYS A 382 -39.02 13.70 13.84
N GLU A 383 -39.06 14.58 12.84
CA GLU A 383 -40.02 15.67 12.75
C GLU A 383 -41.45 15.12 12.72
N GLY A 384 -41.71 14.07 11.93
CA GLY A 384 -43.01 13.41 11.90
C GLY A 384 -43.39 12.78 13.25
N LEU A 385 -42.45 12.14 13.94
CA LEU A 385 -42.68 11.54 15.25
C LEU A 385 -42.97 12.60 16.34
N ILE A 386 -42.23 13.71 16.38
CA ILE A 386 -42.49 14.84 17.32
C ILE A 386 -43.88 15.41 17.08
N ARG A 387 -44.22 15.67 15.80
CA ARG A 387 -45.55 16.13 15.43
C ARG A 387 -46.65 15.15 15.81
N ALA A 388 -46.40 13.85 15.64
CA ALA A 388 -47.33 12.77 16.02
C ALA A 388 -47.54 12.69 17.54
N CYS A 389 -46.49 12.87 18.35
CA CYS A 389 -46.60 12.91 19.80
C CYS A 389 -47.52 14.05 20.29
N ASN A 390 -47.50 15.21 19.62
CA ASN A 390 -48.36 16.33 19.96
C ASN A 390 -49.85 16.12 19.64
N ILE A 391 -50.16 15.17 18.73
CA ILE A 391 -51.54 14.84 18.31
C ILE A 391 -51.87 13.38 18.57
N ILE A 392 -51.22 12.75 19.53
CA ILE A 392 -51.26 11.29 19.73
C ILE A 392 -52.68 10.76 19.95
N ASP A 393 -53.52 11.48 20.65
CA ASP A 393 -54.92 11.10 20.89
C ASP A 393 -55.68 10.93 19.57
N LEU A 394 -55.45 11.85 18.63
CA LEU A 394 -56.06 11.78 17.29
C LEU A 394 -55.51 10.56 16.50
N ILE A 395 -54.22 10.29 16.61
CA ILE A 395 -53.61 9.11 15.93
C ILE A 395 -54.18 7.80 16.51
N ILE A 396 -54.34 7.72 17.85
CA ILE A 396 -54.94 6.55 18.50
C ILE A 396 -56.41 6.39 18.03
N GLU A 397 -57.14 7.50 17.87
CA GLU A 397 -58.51 7.48 17.38
C GLU A 397 -58.59 6.96 15.93
N ILE A 398 -57.69 7.44 15.04
CA ILE A 398 -57.56 6.96 13.66
C ILE A 398 -57.27 5.46 13.64
N LEU A 399 -56.30 5.00 14.42
CA LEU A 399 -55.90 3.57 14.49
C LEU A 399 -57.07 2.68 14.94
N ARG A 400 -57.80 3.09 16.00
CA ARG A 400 -58.94 2.33 16.53
C ARG A 400 -60.16 2.37 15.63
N GLY A 401 -60.36 3.46 14.87
CA GLY A 401 -61.45 3.62 13.94
C GLY A 401 -61.25 2.99 12.57
N SER A 402 -59.98 2.68 12.22
CA SER A 402 -59.64 2.08 10.92
C SER A 402 -59.85 0.58 10.90
N LYS A 403 -60.32 0.05 9.77
CA LYS A 403 -60.50 -1.40 9.58
C LYS A 403 -59.22 -2.19 9.33
N ASN A 404 -58.20 -1.52 8.83
CA ASN A 404 -56.88 -2.09 8.56
C ASN A 404 -55.80 -1.04 8.55
N LEU A 405 -54.51 -1.49 8.59
CA LEU A 405 -53.34 -0.63 8.64
C LEU A 405 -53.20 0.29 7.40
N LYS A 406 -53.62 -0.20 6.22
CA LYS A 406 -53.56 0.54 4.96
C LYS A 406 -54.44 1.79 5.03
N MET A 407 -55.67 1.65 5.54
CA MET A 407 -56.59 2.77 5.74
C MET A 407 -56.07 3.81 6.75
N ALA A 408 -55.49 3.38 7.85
CA ALA A 408 -54.88 4.26 8.82
C ALA A 408 -53.68 5.00 8.19
N LYS A 409 -52.80 4.33 7.46
CA LYS A 409 -51.67 4.91 6.74
C LYS A 409 -52.12 5.93 5.71
N GLU A 410 -53.14 5.61 4.93
CA GLU A 410 -53.71 6.51 3.92
C GLU A 410 -54.29 7.79 4.56
N CYS A 411 -55.02 7.64 5.68
CA CYS A 411 -55.54 8.81 6.44
C CYS A 411 -54.38 9.71 6.92
N LEU A 412 -53.29 9.17 7.45
CA LEU A 412 -52.13 9.94 7.88
C LEU A 412 -51.45 10.69 6.72
N ILE A 413 -51.40 10.11 5.54
CA ILE A 413 -50.72 10.69 4.37
C ILE A 413 -51.61 11.69 3.64
N THR A 414 -52.85 11.33 3.34
CA THR A 414 -53.74 12.12 2.47
C THR A 414 -54.84 12.87 3.20
N GLY A 415 -55.04 12.60 4.48
CA GLY A 415 -56.20 13.11 5.23
C GLY A 415 -57.51 12.43 4.84
N ASN A 416 -57.51 11.29 4.10
CA ASN A 416 -58.70 10.55 3.77
C ASN A 416 -59.35 9.94 5.03
N THR A 417 -60.52 10.41 5.40
CA THR A 417 -61.27 9.97 6.58
C THR A 417 -62.40 8.98 6.25
N GLU A 418 -62.51 8.59 5.00
CA GLU A 418 -63.62 7.72 4.51
C GLU A 418 -63.48 6.32 5.13
N GLY A 419 -64.57 5.82 5.69
CA GLY A 419 -64.65 4.48 6.30
C GLY A 419 -63.98 4.36 7.69
N ILE A 420 -63.45 5.46 8.26
CA ILE A 420 -62.86 5.52 9.61
C ILE A 420 -63.92 6.03 10.62
N ASN A 421 -64.08 5.30 11.73
CA ASN A 421 -65.03 5.68 12.79
C ASN A 421 -64.36 6.63 13.80
N PHE A 422 -64.73 7.92 13.75
CA PHE A 422 -64.28 8.94 14.69
C PHE A 422 -65.27 9.13 15.84
N LYS A 423 -64.76 9.53 17.00
CA LYS A 423 -65.56 9.85 18.19
C LYS A 423 -66.29 11.18 18.05
N SER A 424 -65.74 12.12 17.27
CA SER A 424 -66.29 13.45 17.07
C SER A 424 -66.05 13.97 15.65
N GLU A 425 -66.96 14.85 15.14
CA GLU A 425 -66.77 15.55 13.88
C GLU A 425 -65.54 16.48 13.90
N ARG A 426 -65.12 16.97 15.09
CA ARG A 426 -63.88 17.73 15.25
C ARG A 426 -62.65 16.88 14.94
N SER A 427 -62.56 15.69 15.53
CA SER A 427 -61.48 14.72 15.25
C SER A 427 -61.42 14.38 13.75
N ARG A 428 -62.57 14.20 13.12
CA ARG A 428 -62.66 13.94 11.67
C ARG A 428 -62.11 15.10 10.84
N LYS A 429 -62.47 16.35 11.19
CA LYS A 429 -61.95 17.55 10.52
C LYS A 429 -60.45 17.75 10.76
N ASP A 430 -59.96 17.47 11.95
CA ASP A 430 -58.53 17.56 12.25
C ASP A 430 -57.73 16.43 11.55
N ALA A 431 -58.27 15.23 11.46
CA ALA A 431 -57.67 14.13 10.70
C ALA A 431 -57.60 14.43 9.18
N SER A 432 -58.61 15.13 8.62
CA SER A 432 -58.60 15.48 7.19
C SER A 432 -57.52 16.53 6.83
N LYS A 433 -56.86 17.14 7.79
CA LYS A 433 -55.77 18.11 7.60
C LYS A 433 -54.38 17.44 7.74
N LEU A 434 -54.32 16.17 8.01
CA LEU A 434 -53.08 15.43 8.17
C LEU A 434 -52.45 15.20 6.79
N HIS A 435 -51.16 15.55 6.70
CA HIS A 435 -50.30 15.36 5.53
C HIS A 435 -48.92 14.95 6.00
N PHE A 436 -48.78 13.71 6.47
CA PHE A 436 -47.49 13.09 6.75
C PHE A 436 -46.93 12.50 5.48
N THR A 437 -45.60 12.43 5.37
CA THR A 437 -44.96 11.68 4.29
C THR A 437 -45.13 10.18 4.51
N GLU A 438 -44.88 9.38 3.49
CA GLU A 438 -45.00 7.92 3.59
C GLU A 438 -44.02 7.36 4.65
N LYS A 439 -42.79 7.91 4.72
CA LYS A 439 -41.78 7.55 5.72
C LYS A 439 -42.25 7.90 7.13
N GLN A 440 -42.78 9.10 7.31
CA GLN A 440 -43.34 9.56 8.59
C GLN A 440 -44.52 8.69 9.04
N ALA A 441 -45.46 8.44 8.16
CA ALA A 441 -46.65 7.62 8.46
C ALA A 441 -46.24 6.19 8.86
N SER A 442 -45.25 5.58 8.15
CA SER A 442 -44.76 4.25 8.51
C SER A 442 -44.08 4.24 9.89
N ALA A 443 -43.24 5.23 10.17
CA ALA A 443 -42.57 5.37 11.48
C ALA A 443 -43.57 5.60 12.63
N ILE A 444 -44.64 6.38 12.41
CA ILE A 444 -45.72 6.61 13.37
C ILE A 444 -46.47 5.31 13.68
N LEU A 445 -46.77 4.50 12.68
CA LEU A 445 -47.48 3.23 12.83
C LEU A 445 -46.65 2.17 13.56
N GLU A 446 -45.32 2.26 13.51
CA GLU A 446 -44.38 1.39 14.21
C GLU A 446 -43.99 1.93 15.60
N LEU A 447 -44.55 3.07 16.03
CA LEU A 447 -44.22 3.71 17.30
C LEU A 447 -44.66 2.83 18.49
N ARG A 448 -43.72 2.52 19.37
CA ARG A 448 -43.99 1.77 20.59
C ARG A 448 -44.58 2.67 21.67
N LEU A 449 -45.61 2.20 22.39
CA LEU A 449 -46.33 3.00 23.38
C LEU A 449 -45.45 3.62 24.48
N TYR A 450 -44.36 2.98 24.88
CA TYR A 450 -43.49 3.55 25.91
C TYR A 450 -42.75 4.82 25.43
N LYS A 451 -42.59 5.01 24.10
CA LYS A 451 -42.00 6.22 23.51
C LYS A 451 -42.86 7.50 23.73
N LEU A 452 -44.08 7.34 24.22
CA LEU A 452 -44.97 8.45 24.55
C LEU A 452 -44.76 9.01 25.97
N ILE A 453 -43.86 8.43 26.76
CA ILE A 453 -43.49 8.94 28.08
C ILE A 453 -42.72 10.26 27.88
N GLY A 454 -43.00 11.26 28.72
CA GLY A 454 -42.42 12.61 28.58
C GLY A 454 -40.90 12.68 28.51
N LEU A 455 -40.20 11.82 29.27
CA LEU A 455 -38.72 11.68 29.16
C LEU A 455 -38.24 11.17 27.80
N GLU A 456 -39.00 10.29 27.17
CA GLU A 456 -38.69 9.76 25.82
C GLU A 456 -38.94 10.81 24.72
N ILE A 457 -39.95 11.69 24.89
CA ILE A 457 -40.21 12.79 23.98
C ILE A 457 -39.09 13.81 24.05
N MET A 458 -38.63 14.18 25.25
CA MET A 458 -37.47 15.05 25.41
C MET A 458 -36.18 14.46 24.81
N ALA A 459 -36.00 13.15 24.93
CA ALA A 459 -34.88 12.45 24.29
C ALA A 459 -34.97 12.52 22.75
N LEU A 460 -36.18 12.36 22.18
CA LEU A 460 -36.44 12.48 20.75
C LEU A 460 -36.17 13.91 20.22
N GLU A 461 -36.59 14.94 20.98
CA GLU A 461 -36.30 16.32 20.65
C GLU A 461 -34.79 16.59 20.65
N LYS A 462 -34.06 16.12 21.66
CA LYS A 462 -32.61 16.23 21.71
C LYS A 462 -31.93 15.53 20.53
N GLU A 463 -32.35 14.29 20.20
CA GLU A 463 -31.85 13.57 19.02
C GLU A 463 -32.16 14.33 17.72
N TYR A 464 -33.26 15.03 17.63
CA TYR A 464 -33.61 15.89 16.48
C TYR A 464 -32.66 17.09 16.36
N GLU A 465 -32.35 17.75 17.47
CA GLU A 465 -31.37 18.86 17.49
C GLU A 465 -29.98 18.37 17.09
N GLU A 466 -29.55 17.20 17.58
CA GLU A 466 -28.28 16.58 17.15
C GLU A 466 -28.26 16.26 15.64
N THR A 467 -29.39 15.81 15.09
CA THR A 467 -29.54 15.58 13.64
C THR A 467 -29.42 16.89 12.86
N LEU A 468 -30.06 17.97 13.31
CA LEU A 468 -29.94 19.29 12.67
C LEU A 468 -28.51 19.84 12.71
N ALA A 469 -27.81 19.65 13.82
CA ALA A 469 -26.42 20.05 13.94
C ALA A 469 -25.51 19.29 12.95
N LYS A 470 -25.70 17.96 12.79
CA LYS A 470 -24.96 17.16 11.80
C LYS A 470 -25.28 17.58 10.36
N ILE A 471 -26.55 17.87 10.05
CA ILE A 471 -26.94 18.36 8.72
C ILE A 471 -26.20 19.65 8.42
N ALA A 472 -26.22 20.62 9.33
CA ALA A 472 -25.53 21.91 9.16
C ALA A 472 -24.00 21.71 8.98
N GLU A 473 -23.38 20.80 9.73
CA GLU A 473 -21.97 20.44 9.59
C GLU A 473 -21.67 19.86 8.20
N TYR A 474 -22.48 18.90 7.73
CA TYR A 474 -22.26 18.26 6.43
C TYR A 474 -22.53 19.20 5.26
N GLU A 475 -23.53 20.09 5.38
CA GLU A 475 -23.79 21.15 4.39
C GLU A 475 -22.63 22.15 4.32
N ASP A 476 -22.04 22.57 5.45
CA ASP A 476 -20.85 23.42 5.47
C ASP A 476 -19.65 22.75 4.80
N ILE A 477 -19.41 21.47 5.12
CA ILE A 477 -18.31 20.70 4.51
C ILE A 477 -18.49 20.58 3.00
N LEU A 478 -19.69 20.28 2.51
CA LEU A 478 -19.99 20.16 1.08
C LEU A 478 -20.02 21.49 0.36
N GLY A 479 -20.46 22.56 1.02
CA GLY A 479 -20.57 23.90 0.45
C GLY A 479 -19.26 24.68 0.39
N SER A 480 -18.24 24.28 1.15
CA SER A 480 -16.99 25.02 1.30
C SER A 480 -15.75 24.16 1.04
N ARG A 481 -15.01 24.45 -0.07
CA ARG A 481 -13.72 23.79 -0.32
C ARG A 481 -12.77 23.90 0.88
N ARG A 482 -12.79 25.03 1.59
CA ARG A 482 -11.94 25.25 2.78
C ARG A 482 -12.33 24.31 3.94
N ALA A 483 -13.63 24.13 4.18
CA ALA A 483 -14.11 23.19 5.20
C ALA A 483 -13.75 21.75 4.83
N MET A 484 -13.93 21.36 3.57
CA MET A 484 -13.53 20.04 3.06
C MET A 484 -12.04 19.77 3.26
N VAL A 485 -11.16 20.71 2.86
CA VAL A 485 -9.70 20.62 3.08
C VAL A 485 -9.38 20.44 4.56
N LYS A 486 -10.05 21.17 5.45
CA LYS A 486 -9.82 21.07 6.90
C LYS A 486 -10.12 19.66 7.44
N VAL A 487 -11.20 19.04 6.97
CA VAL A 487 -11.58 17.68 7.37
C VAL A 487 -10.58 16.66 6.84
N ILE A 488 -10.24 16.72 5.54
CA ILE A 488 -9.25 15.81 4.94
C ILE A 488 -7.90 15.92 5.66
N LYS A 489 -7.43 17.13 5.95
CA LYS A 489 -6.18 17.33 6.69
C LYS A 489 -6.22 16.76 8.11
N LYS A 490 -7.35 16.93 8.81
CA LYS A 490 -7.54 16.36 10.14
C LYS A 490 -7.44 14.83 10.12
N ASP A 491 -8.03 14.19 9.10
CA ASP A 491 -7.91 12.74 8.91
C ASP A 491 -6.47 12.32 8.65
N LEU A 492 -5.75 13.05 7.77
CA LEU A 492 -4.32 12.83 7.51
C LEU A 492 -3.45 13.02 8.76
N ASP A 493 -3.73 14.04 9.58
CA ASP A 493 -3.01 14.26 10.84
C ASP A 493 -3.22 13.13 11.84
N ASN A 494 -4.42 12.58 11.92
CA ASN A 494 -4.73 11.42 12.75
C ASN A 494 -3.95 10.18 12.27
N ILE A 495 -3.93 9.93 10.95
CA ILE A 495 -3.18 8.82 10.35
C ILE A 495 -1.67 9.00 10.62
N LYS A 496 -1.14 10.20 10.42
CA LYS A 496 0.26 10.49 10.71
C LYS A 496 0.61 10.25 12.17
N LYS A 497 -0.22 10.75 13.09
CA LYS A 497 0.00 10.59 14.54
C LYS A 497 0.03 9.14 14.98
N GLU A 498 -0.82 8.30 14.39
CA GLU A 498 -0.97 6.90 14.81
C GLU A 498 0.04 5.96 14.13
N TYR A 499 0.39 6.20 12.86
CA TYR A 499 1.10 5.23 12.03
C TYR A 499 2.44 5.69 11.48
N ALA A 500 2.82 6.97 11.58
CA ALA A 500 4.09 7.43 11.03
C ALA A 500 5.28 6.83 11.79
N LEU A 501 6.25 6.34 11.01
CA LEU A 501 7.51 5.80 11.49
C LEU A 501 8.65 6.77 11.21
N LEU A 502 9.75 6.63 11.93
CA LEU A 502 10.97 7.35 11.63
C LEU A 502 11.54 6.89 10.28
N ARG A 503 12.16 7.83 9.56
CA ARG A 503 12.88 7.55 8.32
C ARG A 503 14.01 6.55 8.57
N ARG A 504 14.15 5.60 7.66
CA ARG A 504 15.20 4.57 7.70
C ARG A 504 16.34 4.89 6.75
N THR A 505 16.04 5.33 5.52
CA THR A 505 17.02 5.59 4.47
C THR A 505 17.65 6.96 4.62
N VAL A 506 18.97 7.05 4.64
CA VAL A 506 19.74 8.30 4.63
C VAL A 506 19.90 8.78 3.19
N ILE A 507 19.79 10.09 2.95
CA ILE A 507 19.88 10.68 1.62
C ILE A 507 20.97 11.76 1.61
N GLU A 508 22.00 11.54 0.78
CA GLU A 508 23.13 12.44 0.65
C GLU A 508 23.72 12.38 -0.77
N ASP A 509 24.61 13.31 -1.10
CA ASP A 509 25.46 13.19 -2.27
C ASP A 509 26.77 12.52 -1.85
N GLY A 510 26.87 11.24 -2.13
CA GLY A 510 28.04 10.42 -1.79
C GLY A 510 29.18 10.61 -2.79
N LYS A 511 30.40 10.46 -2.32
CA LYS A 511 31.56 10.35 -3.22
C LYS A 511 31.47 9.04 -4.00
N GLU A 512 31.82 9.08 -5.28
CA GLU A 512 31.94 7.83 -6.08
C GLU A 512 32.97 6.91 -5.41
N ALA A 513 32.60 5.61 -5.29
CA ALA A 513 33.55 4.62 -4.80
C ALA A 513 34.67 4.46 -5.84
N VAL A 514 35.87 4.89 -5.46
CA VAL A 514 37.06 4.77 -6.32
C VAL A 514 37.87 3.57 -5.83
N PHE A 515 38.02 2.60 -6.70
CA PHE A 515 38.89 1.45 -6.47
C PHE A 515 39.89 1.35 -7.63
N GLU A 516 41.16 1.59 -7.31
CA GLU A 516 42.25 1.33 -8.25
C GLU A 516 42.73 -0.09 -8.06
N GLU A 517 42.60 -0.92 -9.10
CA GLU A 517 43.23 -2.24 -9.09
C GLU A 517 44.73 -2.08 -8.99
N GLN A 518 45.33 -2.70 -7.98
CA GLN A 518 46.77 -2.84 -7.94
C GLN A 518 47.16 -3.63 -9.23
N LYS A 519 47.82 -2.94 -10.15
CA LYS A 519 48.45 -3.62 -11.28
C LYS A 519 49.39 -4.67 -10.70
N MET A 520 49.22 -5.93 -11.10
CA MET A 520 50.21 -6.95 -10.78
C MET A 520 51.55 -6.40 -11.22
N VAL A 521 52.45 -6.27 -10.28
CA VAL A 521 53.86 -5.97 -10.63
C VAL A 521 54.35 -7.21 -11.36
N GLU A 522 54.66 -7.05 -12.62
CA GLU A 522 55.30 -8.14 -13.39
C GLU A 522 56.60 -8.50 -12.65
N GLN A 523 56.65 -9.69 -12.13
CA GLN A 523 57.85 -10.26 -11.51
C GLN A 523 58.51 -11.16 -12.51
N GLU A 524 59.76 -10.90 -12.80
CA GLU A 524 60.58 -11.86 -13.54
C GLU A 524 60.80 -13.08 -12.67
N VAL A 525 60.30 -14.22 -13.19
CA VAL A 525 60.42 -15.52 -12.51
C VAL A 525 61.14 -16.52 -13.44
N VAL A 526 61.91 -17.38 -12.85
CA VAL A 526 62.50 -18.51 -13.57
C VAL A 526 61.51 -19.69 -13.50
N PHE A 527 61.09 -20.17 -14.67
CA PHE A 527 60.25 -21.36 -14.80
C PHE A 527 61.16 -22.59 -14.86
N ILE A 528 61.01 -23.50 -13.92
CA ILE A 528 61.74 -24.75 -13.86
C ILE A 528 60.75 -25.92 -14.08
N MET A 529 61.10 -26.82 -14.97
CA MET A 529 60.36 -28.06 -15.22
C MET A 529 61.30 -29.26 -15.18
N ASP A 530 60.91 -30.28 -14.48
CA ASP A 530 61.67 -31.56 -14.45
C ASP A 530 61.27 -32.48 -15.62
N ARG A 531 62.02 -33.56 -15.78
CA ARG A 531 61.81 -34.57 -16.83
C ARG A 531 60.50 -35.37 -16.72
N PHE A 532 59.81 -35.23 -15.59
CA PHE A 532 58.51 -35.89 -15.35
C PHE A 532 57.33 -34.97 -15.57
N GLY A 533 57.57 -33.70 -15.98
CA GLY A 533 56.54 -32.72 -16.25
C GLY A 533 56.08 -31.90 -15.03
N TYR A 534 56.71 -32.03 -13.87
CA TYR A 534 56.45 -31.14 -12.74
C TYR A 534 57.08 -29.76 -12.98
N ALA A 535 56.28 -28.74 -12.88
CA ALA A 535 56.72 -27.35 -13.13
C ALA A 535 56.50 -26.47 -11.91
N LYS A 536 57.43 -25.53 -11.67
CA LYS A 536 57.30 -24.50 -10.65
C LYS A 536 57.96 -23.20 -11.10
N THR A 537 57.51 -22.09 -10.55
CA THR A 537 58.15 -20.80 -10.72
C THR A 537 58.98 -20.45 -9.46
N ILE A 538 60.13 -19.87 -9.64
CA ILE A 538 61.03 -19.40 -8.57
C ILE A 538 61.41 -17.95 -8.90
N ASP A 539 61.55 -17.07 -7.88
CA ASP A 539 62.08 -15.76 -8.10
C ASP A 539 63.55 -15.79 -8.56
N THR A 540 63.92 -14.86 -9.43
CA THR A 540 65.24 -14.83 -10.08
C THR A 540 66.39 -14.82 -9.09
N ALA A 541 66.24 -14.13 -7.94
CA ALA A 541 67.29 -14.04 -6.91
C ALA A 541 67.47 -15.41 -6.18
N THR A 542 66.42 -16.14 -5.94
CA THR A 542 66.46 -17.47 -5.34
C THR A 542 67.03 -18.50 -6.35
N TYR A 543 66.71 -18.35 -7.62
CA TYR A 543 67.30 -19.21 -8.66
C TYR A 543 68.81 -19.00 -8.76
N GLU A 544 69.28 -17.76 -8.86
CA GLU A 544 70.70 -17.43 -8.94
C GLU A 544 71.51 -17.93 -7.71
N ARG A 545 70.92 -17.85 -6.50
CA ARG A 545 71.52 -18.39 -5.28
C ARG A 545 71.67 -19.91 -5.26
N ASN A 546 70.79 -20.63 -5.94
CA ASN A 546 70.71 -22.09 -5.93
C ASN A 546 71.02 -22.73 -7.31
N LYS A 547 71.62 -21.95 -8.21
CA LYS A 547 71.88 -22.35 -9.59
C LYS A 547 72.71 -23.62 -9.69
N ASP A 548 73.70 -23.78 -8.84
CA ASP A 548 74.54 -24.97 -8.82
C ASP A 548 73.85 -26.20 -8.23
N ALA A 549 72.83 -26.04 -7.37
CA ALA A 549 72.02 -27.12 -6.83
C ALA A 549 70.88 -27.55 -7.77
N ALA A 550 70.49 -26.74 -8.74
CA ALA A 550 69.45 -27.03 -9.71
C ALA A 550 69.92 -27.87 -10.91
N HIS A 551 71.24 -28.02 -11.05
CA HIS A 551 71.89 -28.85 -12.07
C HIS A 551 72.36 -30.24 -11.55
N ALA A 552 72.18 -30.54 -10.27
CA ALA A 552 72.38 -31.84 -9.65
C ALA A 552 71.02 -32.54 -9.49
#